data_3257f1958646abf4b7e921f8c8decf5a
#
_entry.id   3257f1958646abf4b7e921f8c8decf5a
#
_cell.length_a   1.000
_cell.length_b   1.000
_cell.length_c   1.000
_cell.angle_alpha   90.00
_cell.angle_beta   90.00
_cell.angle_gamma   90.00
#
_symmetry.space_group_name_H-M   'P 1'
#
loop_
_entity.id
_entity.type
_entity.pdbx_description
1 polymer ?
#
loop_
_entity_poly.entity_id
_entity_poly.type
_entity_poly.pdbx_seq_one_letter_code
_entity_poly.pdbx_strand_id
1 'polypeptide(L)'
;MPEGRGCQSVEAIVLIKEFLGFGGYTREPEGFLSWQHLLFVACLMTVMVVLAVLLGRRNRRRDERTKNRVLIWAAVLIDAIDLFVNVVTCINEGGLEPIRRMLPLFLCSIMLIALPLAAFSRGRLREAALDFVFIFGVLIAVMGTVGAGQNYSAYPVLSLINVSSGLTHAISGFAALYIGITGMASMKKANIPITFAILFFFCAAAYIADVTLDYNYMFLMRGDGTPYDLFYNLVNGNRVLYPLIVVALFLLYIVLFYLAFFLFKRRKTAKEAARAGGKTSG
;
A
#
# COMPACT_ATOMS: atom_id res chain seq x y z
N MET A 1 21.55 -43.24 -19.20
CA MET A 1 21.88 -42.22 -18.20
C MET A 1 20.63 -41.38 -17.87
N PRO A 2 19.93 -41.61 -16.77
CA PRO A 2 18.83 -40.75 -16.32
C PRO A 2 19.09 -40.07 -14.95
N GLU A 3 20.35 -39.84 -14.56
CA GLU A 3 20.65 -39.30 -13.21
C GLU A 3 20.48 -37.78 -13.06
N GLY A 4 20.42 -37.02 -14.15
CA GLY A 4 20.33 -35.55 -14.07
C GLY A 4 18.96 -34.99 -13.68
N ARG A 5 17.85 -35.69 -13.91
CA ARG A 5 16.49 -35.19 -13.63
C ARG A 5 16.07 -35.30 -12.16
N GLY A 6 16.61 -36.27 -11.43
CA GLY A 6 16.32 -36.45 -10.00
C GLY A 6 16.97 -35.39 -9.12
N CYS A 7 18.17 -34.93 -9.44
CA CYS A 7 18.87 -33.90 -8.70
C CYS A 7 18.22 -32.53 -8.84
N GLN A 8 17.82 -32.11 -10.05
CA GLN A 8 17.15 -30.86 -10.32
C GLN A 8 15.78 -30.73 -9.63
N SER A 9 15.03 -31.83 -9.51
CA SER A 9 13.74 -31.86 -8.84
C SER A 9 13.88 -31.69 -7.31
N VAL A 10 14.91 -32.23 -6.71
CA VAL A 10 15.20 -32.12 -5.27
C VAL A 10 15.63 -30.67 -4.94
N GLU A 11 16.51 -30.08 -5.75
CA GLU A 11 16.94 -28.69 -5.58
C GLU A 11 15.78 -27.71 -5.70
N ALA A 12 14.89 -27.89 -6.68
CA ALA A 12 13.71 -27.06 -6.84
C ALA A 12 12.77 -27.16 -5.64
N ILE A 13 12.57 -28.36 -5.08
CA ILE A 13 11.73 -28.55 -3.88
C ILE A 13 12.36 -27.85 -2.67
N VAL A 14 13.66 -27.90 -2.50
CA VAL A 14 14.38 -27.22 -1.41
C VAL A 14 14.23 -25.71 -1.54
N LEU A 15 14.42 -25.15 -2.73
CA LEU A 15 14.24 -23.72 -2.99
C LEU A 15 12.80 -23.24 -2.73
N ILE A 16 11.80 -24.03 -3.15
CA ILE A 16 10.38 -23.71 -2.89
C ILE A 16 10.07 -23.73 -1.39
N LYS A 17 10.56 -24.75 -0.66
CA LYS A 17 10.39 -24.82 0.79
C LYS A 17 11.02 -23.64 1.51
N GLU A 18 12.25 -23.28 1.13
CA GLU A 18 12.97 -22.13 1.65
C GLU A 18 12.22 -20.82 1.35
N PHE A 19 11.75 -20.63 0.10
CA PHE A 19 10.97 -19.45 -0.27
C PHE A 19 9.67 -19.32 0.55
N LEU A 20 8.95 -20.44 0.72
CA LEU A 20 7.68 -20.48 1.48
C LEU A 20 7.88 -20.45 3.00
N GLY A 21 9.12 -20.66 3.49
CA GLY A 21 9.45 -20.69 4.91
C GLY A 21 9.03 -22.00 5.62
N PHE A 22 8.78 -23.10 4.87
CA PHE A 22 8.43 -24.39 5.45
C PHE A 22 9.59 -24.98 6.26
N GLY A 23 9.40 -25.07 7.58
CA GLY A 23 10.44 -25.54 8.53
C GLY A 23 11.40 -24.43 8.99
N GLY A 24 11.06 -23.18 8.73
CA GLY A 24 11.87 -22.00 9.02
C GLY A 24 12.82 -21.64 7.86
N TYR A 25 13.34 -20.43 7.87
CA TYR A 25 14.35 -19.98 6.91
C TYR A 25 15.74 -20.44 7.38
N THR A 26 16.49 -21.09 6.49
CA THR A 26 17.87 -21.52 6.77
C THR A 26 18.87 -20.41 6.45
N ARG A 27 18.49 -19.51 5.56
CA ARG A 27 19.30 -18.37 5.14
C ARG A 27 19.10 -17.19 6.08
N GLU A 28 20.20 -16.59 6.53
CA GLU A 28 20.16 -15.37 7.32
C GLU A 28 19.58 -14.19 6.51
N PRO A 29 18.81 -13.30 7.15
CA PRO A 29 18.33 -12.08 6.53
C PRO A 29 19.51 -11.21 6.06
N GLU A 30 19.47 -10.72 4.83
CA GLU A 30 20.48 -9.81 4.30
C GLU A 30 20.47 -8.43 4.99
N GLY A 31 19.37 -8.12 5.66
CA GLY A 31 19.20 -6.93 6.50
C GLY A 31 18.57 -5.74 5.79
N PHE A 32 18.07 -4.83 6.61
CA PHE A 32 17.50 -3.57 6.15
C PHE A 32 18.57 -2.67 5.53
N LEU A 33 18.24 -2.02 4.43
CA LEU A 33 19.13 -1.19 3.59
C LEU A 33 20.33 -1.94 3.00
N SER A 34 20.36 -3.28 3.04
CA SER A 34 21.33 -4.06 2.28
C SER A 34 21.19 -3.78 0.77
N TRP A 35 22.24 -4.04 -0.01
CA TRP A 35 22.18 -3.82 -1.46
C TRP A 35 21.14 -4.74 -2.13
N GLN A 36 20.91 -5.94 -1.58
CA GLN A 36 19.88 -6.86 -2.05
C GLN A 36 18.48 -6.29 -1.84
N HIS A 37 18.20 -5.74 -0.64
CA HIS A 37 16.94 -5.05 -0.35
C HIS A 37 16.76 -3.86 -1.29
N LEU A 38 17.75 -2.99 -1.42
CA LEU A 38 17.66 -1.81 -2.28
C LEU A 38 17.45 -2.18 -3.75
N LEU A 39 18.13 -3.22 -4.25
CA LEU A 39 17.95 -3.72 -5.61
C LEU A 39 16.54 -4.28 -5.81
N PHE A 40 16.05 -5.11 -4.88
CA PHE A 40 14.70 -5.67 -4.93
C PHE A 40 13.64 -4.55 -4.98
N VAL A 41 13.73 -3.56 -4.10
CA VAL A 41 12.81 -2.42 -4.06
C VAL A 41 12.93 -1.58 -5.35
N ALA A 42 14.14 -1.31 -5.84
CA ALA A 42 14.34 -0.57 -7.08
C ALA A 42 13.69 -1.29 -8.28
N CYS A 43 13.82 -2.60 -8.38
CA CYS A 43 13.17 -3.40 -9.42
C CYS A 43 11.64 -3.31 -9.30
N LEU A 44 11.08 -3.50 -8.11
CA LEU A 44 9.63 -3.42 -7.89
C LEU A 44 9.08 -2.04 -8.22
N MET A 45 9.73 -0.97 -7.74
CA MET A 45 9.29 0.40 -8.01
C MET A 45 9.40 0.75 -9.50
N THR A 46 10.43 0.27 -10.17
CA THR A 46 10.59 0.45 -11.62
C THR A 46 9.44 -0.23 -12.38
N VAL A 47 9.16 -1.49 -12.08
CA VAL A 47 8.06 -2.23 -12.72
C VAL A 47 6.72 -1.55 -12.43
N MET A 48 6.47 -1.15 -11.18
CA MET A 48 5.27 -0.41 -10.76
C MET A 48 5.07 0.86 -11.61
N VAL A 49 6.09 1.69 -11.72
CA VAL A 49 6.02 2.97 -12.46
C VAL A 49 5.84 2.71 -13.95
N VAL A 50 6.63 1.80 -14.53
CA VAL A 50 6.55 1.46 -15.97
C VAL A 50 5.16 0.95 -16.33
N LEU A 51 4.61 0.01 -15.57
CA LEU A 51 3.26 -0.52 -15.82
C LEU A 51 2.19 0.56 -15.65
N ALA A 52 2.29 1.40 -14.61
CA ALA A 52 1.34 2.48 -14.40
C ALA A 52 1.37 3.49 -15.55
N VAL A 53 2.55 3.84 -16.04
CA VAL A 53 2.70 4.77 -17.17
C VAL A 53 2.21 4.16 -18.47
N LEU A 54 2.59 2.92 -18.79
CA LEU A 54 2.19 2.24 -20.03
C LEU A 54 0.68 2.04 -20.08
N LEU A 55 0.10 1.40 -19.07
CA LEU A 55 -1.34 1.14 -19.01
C LEU A 55 -2.14 2.41 -18.79
N GLY A 56 -1.64 3.35 -17.99
CA GLY A 56 -2.28 4.62 -17.74
C GLY A 56 -2.37 5.48 -19.01
N ARG A 57 -1.27 5.61 -19.79
CA ARG A 57 -1.27 6.34 -21.06
C ARG A 57 -2.16 5.66 -22.10
N ARG A 58 -2.11 4.32 -22.21
CA ARG A 58 -2.94 3.54 -23.15
C ARG A 58 -4.43 3.73 -22.85
N ASN A 59 -4.81 3.75 -21.56
CA ASN A 59 -6.20 3.78 -21.13
C ASN A 59 -6.74 5.20 -20.86
N ARG A 60 -5.90 6.23 -20.85
CA ARG A 60 -6.30 7.60 -20.49
C ARG A 60 -7.53 8.10 -21.27
N ARG A 61 -7.62 7.75 -22.56
CA ARG A 61 -8.72 8.16 -23.45
C ARG A 61 -9.80 7.09 -23.63
N ARG A 62 -9.70 5.95 -22.89
CA ARG A 62 -10.68 4.88 -22.94
C ARG A 62 -11.87 5.18 -22.02
N ASP A 63 -12.96 4.44 -22.24
CA ASP A 63 -14.16 4.47 -21.41
C ASP A 63 -13.87 4.05 -19.95
N GLU A 64 -14.73 4.48 -19.04
CA GLU A 64 -14.59 4.20 -17.60
C GLU A 64 -14.61 2.70 -17.28
N ARG A 65 -15.33 1.89 -18.06
CA ARG A 65 -15.38 0.44 -17.88
C ARG A 65 -14.01 -0.20 -18.16
N THR A 66 -13.34 0.23 -19.23
CA THR A 66 -12.00 -0.25 -19.58
C THR A 66 -10.96 0.16 -18.55
N LYS A 67 -11.00 1.42 -18.08
CA LYS A 67 -10.14 1.88 -16.98
C LYS A 67 -10.36 1.07 -15.71
N ASN A 68 -11.63 0.85 -15.34
CA ASN A 68 -11.98 0.14 -14.12
C ASN A 68 -11.57 -1.34 -14.12
N ARG A 69 -11.54 -2.01 -15.29
CA ARG A 69 -11.06 -3.40 -15.38
C ARG A 69 -9.64 -3.56 -14.84
N VAL A 70 -8.76 -2.59 -15.06
CA VAL A 70 -7.40 -2.63 -14.53
C VAL A 70 -7.40 -2.54 -13.00
N LEU A 71 -8.26 -1.70 -12.42
CA LEU A 71 -8.40 -1.61 -10.97
C LEU A 71 -9.02 -2.88 -10.38
N ILE A 72 -9.97 -3.52 -11.06
CA ILE A 72 -10.54 -4.81 -10.65
C ILE A 72 -9.43 -5.86 -10.56
N TRP A 73 -8.59 -5.97 -11.61
CA TRP A 73 -7.48 -6.91 -11.58
C TRP A 73 -6.45 -6.60 -10.50
N ALA A 74 -6.15 -5.31 -10.27
CA ALA A 74 -5.27 -4.90 -9.19
C ALA A 74 -5.85 -5.26 -7.81
N ALA A 75 -7.16 -5.04 -7.59
CA ALA A 75 -7.87 -5.40 -6.36
C ALA A 75 -7.86 -6.92 -6.13
N VAL A 76 -8.22 -7.70 -7.14
CA VAL A 76 -8.20 -9.16 -7.04
C VAL A 76 -6.80 -9.70 -6.76
N LEU A 77 -5.78 -9.13 -7.43
CA LEU A 77 -4.40 -9.59 -7.28
C LEU A 77 -3.83 -9.28 -5.90
N ILE A 78 -4.07 -8.07 -5.37
CA ILE A 78 -3.56 -7.70 -4.03
C ILE A 78 -4.19 -8.58 -2.95
N ASP A 79 -5.51 -8.83 -3.03
CA ASP A 79 -6.23 -9.67 -2.06
C ASP A 79 -5.85 -11.15 -2.19
N ALA A 80 -5.63 -11.63 -3.42
CA ALA A 80 -5.18 -13.01 -3.64
C ALA A 80 -3.78 -13.26 -3.10
N ILE A 81 -2.85 -12.30 -3.25
CA ILE A 81 -1.49 -12.39 -2.69
C ILE A 81 -1.58 -12.41 -1.16
N ASP A 82 -2.34 -11.50 -0.56
CA ASP A 82 -2.49 -11.42 0.89
C ASP A 82 -3.11 -12.71 1.45
N LEU A 83 -4.20 -13.19 0.86
CA LEU A 83 -4.82 -14.45 1.26
C LEU A 83 -3.84 -15.64 1.16
N PHE A 84 -3.07 -15.71 0.07
CA PHE A 84 -2.10 -16.77 -0.12
C PHE A 84 -1.03 -16.77 0.98
N VAL A 85 -0.48 -15.61 1.31
CA VAL A 85 0.50 -15.46 2.39
C VAL A 85 -0.09 -15.84 3.73
N ASN A 86 -1.30 -15.37 4.04
CA ASN A 86 -1.99 -15.69 5.28
C ASN A 86 -2.19 -17.20 5.44
N VAL A 87 -2.64 -17.88 4.39
CA VAL A 87 -2.81 -19.34 4.39
C VAL A 87 -1.48 -20.07 4.61
N VAL A 88 -0.43 -19.71 3.86
CA VAL A 88 0.89 -20.34 3.99
C VAL A 88 1.47 -20.11 5.38
N THR A 89 1.35 -18.90 5.93
CA THR A 89 1.86 -18.59 7.28
C THR A 89 1.11 -19.38 8.35
N CYS A 90 -0.23 -19.52 8.24
CA CYS A 90 -1.01 -20.34 9.16
C CYS A 90 -0.62 -21.84 9.10
N ILE A 91 -0.29 -22.34 7.91
CA ILE A 91 0.21 -23.73 7.74
C ILE A 91 1.61 -23.86 8.38
N ASN A 92 2.50 -22.91 8.17
CA ASN A 92 3.86 -22.91 8.71
C ASN A 92 3.90 -22.88 10.23
N GLU A 93 3.05 -22.07 10.84
CA GLU A 93 3.01 -21.90 12.29
C GLU A 93 2.04 -22.86 13.00
N GLY A 94 1.31 -23.67 12.23
CA GLY A 94 0.46 -24.74 12.77
C GLY A 94 -0.81 -24.24 13.46
N GLY A 95 -1.41 -23.13 13.01
CA GLY A 95 -2.64 -22.61 13.61
C GLY A 95 -3.14 -21.30 13.01
N LEU A 96 -4.14 -20.70 13.67
CA LEU A 96 -4.76 -19.43 13.25
C LEU A 96 -4.20 -18.19 13.97
N GLU A 97 -3.28 -18.37 14.91
CA GLU A 97 -2.66 -17.27 15.66
C GLU A 97 -2.00 -16.21 14.76
N PRO A 98 -1.37 -16.57 13.63
CA PRO A 98 -0.83 -15.58 12.70
C PRO A 98 -1.85 -14.59 12.16
N ILE A 99 -3.14 -14.98 12.03
CA ILE A 99 -4.20 -14.09 11.51
C ILE A 99 -4.27 -12.81 12.33
N ARG A 100 -4.11 -12.87 13.65
CA ARG A 100 -4.10 -11.70 14.52
C ARG A 100 -3.06 -10.66 14.08
N ARG A 101 -1.88 -11.08 13.60
CA ARG A 101 -0.81 -10.20 13.13
C ARG A 101 -1.03 -9.69 11.70
N MET A 102 -1.89 -10.37 10.95
CA MET A 102 -2.08 -10.18 9.52
C MET A 102 -3.44 -9.54 9.17
N LEU A 103 -4.20 -9.11 10.17
CA LEU A 103 -5.44 -8.37 9.93
C LEU A 103 -5.18 -7.11 9.09
N PRO A 104 -6.06 -6.76 8.14
CA PRO A 104 -5.89 -5.61 7.24
C PRO A 104 -6.15 -4.28 7.96
N LEU A 105 -5.54 -4.09 9.14
CA LEU A 105 -5.74 -2.93 10.03
C LEU A 105 -4.51 -2.04 10.14
N PHE A 106 -3.42 -2.35 9.44
CA PHE A 106 -2.31 -1.41 9.27
C PHE A 106 -2.62 -0.40 8.15
N LEU A 107 -1.98 0.78 8.20
CA LEU A 107 -2.14 1.78 7.15
C LEU A 107 -1.81 1.23 5.76
N CYS A 108 -0.80 0.38 5.65
CA CYS A 108 -0.43 -0.27 4.39
C CYS A 108 -1.48 -1.28 3.92
N SER A 109 -2.11 -2.01 4.83
CA SER A 109 -3.12 -3.04 4.52
C SER A 109 -4.51 -2.45 4.21
N ILE A 110 -4.73 -1.16 4.46
CA ILE A 110 -5.98 -0.45 4.08
C ILE A 110 -6.30 -0.64 2.59
N MET A 111 -5.27 -0.79 1.74
CA MET A 111 -5.46 -0.98 0.30
C MET A 111 -6.19 -2.28 -0.05
N LEU A 112 -6.12 -3.31 0.78
CA LEU A 112 -6.92 -4.55 0.64
C LEU A 112 -8.43 -4.29 0.69
N ILE A 113 -8.85 -3.18 1.26
CA ILE A 113 -10.27 -2.78 1.31
C ILE A 113 -10.55 -1.55 0.43
N ALA A 114 -9.67 -0.54 0.47
CA ALA A 114 -9.86 0.69 -0.27
C ALA A 114 -9.83 0.49 -1.80
N LEU A 115 -8.97 -0.41 -2.29
CA LEU A 115 -8.88 -0.69 -3.72
C LEU A 115 -10.10 -1.48 -4.24
N PRO A 116 -10.59 -2.55 -3.58
CA PRO A 116 -11.90 -3.14 -3.88
C PRO A 116 -13.05 -2.12 -3.82
N LEU A 117 -13.10 -1.24 -2.81
CA LEU A 117 -14.11 -0.18 -2.77
C LEU A 117 -14.03 0.74 -4.00
N ALA A 118 -12.83 1.13 -4.41
CA ALA A 118 -12.64 1.95 -5.61
C ALA A 118 -13.07 1.22 -6.91
N ALA A 119 -12.85 -0.10 -6.97
CA ALA A 119 -13.14 -0.92 -8.15
C ALA A 119 -14.61 -1.33 -8.28
N PHE A 120 -15.27 -1.65 -7.17
CA PHE A 120 -16.60 -2.30 -7.17
C PHE A 120 -17.74 -1.42 -6.66
N SER A 121 -17.48 -0.34 -5.91
CA SER A 121 -18.54 0.56 -5.45
C SER A 121 -19.06 1.49 -6.56
N ARG A 122 -20.07 2.31 -6.24
CA ARG A 122 -20.72 3.23 -7.18
C ARG A 122 -20.91 4.60 -6.55
N GLY A 123 -21.17 5.60 -7.40
CA GLY A 123 -21.49 6.94 -6.97
C GLY A 123 -20.38 7.61 -6.18
N ARG A 124 -20.75 8.39 -5.17
CA ARG A 124 -19.82 9.18 -4.36
C ARG A 124 -18.85 8.35 -3.53
N LEU A 125 -19.26 7.15 -3.09
CA LEU A 125 -18.36 6.25 -2.38
C LEU A 125 -17.20 5.81 -3.27
N ARG A 126 -17.49 5.43 -4.53
CA ARG A 126 -16.45 5.09 -5.52
C ARG A 126 -15.52 6.27 -5.77
N GLU A 127 -16.06 7.47 -5.99
CA GLU A 127 -15.24 8.67 -6.21
C GLU A 127 -14.31 8.93 -5.03
N ALA A 128 -14.80 8.86 -3.80
CA ALA A 128 -14.00 9.07 -2.61
C ALA A 128 -12.98 7.94 -2.38
N ALA A 129 -13.31 6.70 -2.69
CA ALA A 129 -12.38 5.56 -2.61
C ALA A 129 -11.26 5.70 -3.67
N LEU A 130 -11.57 6.15 -4.89
CA LEU A 130 -10.56 6.47 -5.91
C LEU A 130 -9.62 7.60 -5.45
N ASP A 131 -10.18 8.66 -4.85
CA ASP A 131 -9.41 9.76 -4.27
C ASP A 131 -8.53 9.23 -3.11
N PHE A 132 -9.05 8.35 -2.25
CA PHE A 132 -8.31 7.72 -1.15
C PHE A 132 -7.12 6.88 -1.64
N VAL A 133 -7.36 5.99 -2.61
CA VAL A 133 -6.29 5.17 -3.22
C VAL A 133 -5.23 6.06 -3.88
N PHE A 134 -5.64 7.12 -4.57
CA PHE A 134 -4.73 8.09 -5.18
C PHE A 134 -3.86 8.82 -4.16
N ILE A 135 -4.44 9.21 -3.01
CA ILE A 135 -3.74 9.93 -1.93
C ILE A 135 -2.72 9.02 -1.24
N PHE A 136 -3.13 7.82 -0.85
CA PHE A 136 -2.32 6.96 0.02
C PHE A 136 -1.45 5.95 -0.73
N GLY A 137 -1.83 5.52 -1.94
CA GLY A 137 -1.18 4.37 -2.57
C GLY A 137 0.31 4.57 -2.87
N VAL A 138 0.75 5.77 -3.27
CA VAL A 138 2.19 6.04 -3.48
C VAL A 138 2.93 6.10 -2.15
N LEU A 139 2.35 6.76 -1.13
CA LEU A 139 2.93 6.80 0.21
C LEU A 139 3.11 5.39 0.77
N ILE A 140 2.07 4.56 0.67
CA ILE A 140 2.08 3.16 1.10
C ILE A 140 3.14 2.37 0.35
N ALA A 141 3.26 2.55 -0.99
CA ALA A 141 4.26 1.86 -1.78
C ALA A 141 5.68 2.17 -1.30
N VAL A 142 6.00 3.44 -1.09
CA VAL A 142 7.33 3.86 -0.64
C VAL A 142 7.61 3.43 0.80
N MET A 143 6.69 3.74 1.72
CA MET A 143 6.90 3.43 3.14
C MET A 143 6.88 1.94 3.42
N GLY A 144 6.06 1.16 2.74
CA GLY A 144 5.96 -0.28 2.92
C GLY A 144 7.04 -1.10 2.21
N THR A 145 7.87 -0.48 1.37
CA THR A 145 9.03 -1.14 0.75
C THR A 145 10.34 -0.59 1.28
N VAL A 146 10.62 0.70 1.06
CA VAL A 146 11.85 1.33 1.54
C VAL A 146 11.88 1.42 3.07
N GLY A 147 10.73 1.64 3.72
CA GLY A 147 10.60 1.81 5.18
C GLY A 147 10.34 0.52 5.97
N ALA A 148 10.26 -0.64 5.33
CA ALA A 148 9.88 -1.91 5.97
C ALA A 148 11.05 -2.58 6.75
N GLY A 149 11.74 -1.82 7.60
CA GLY A 149 12.94 -2.24 8.32
C GLY A 149 12.75 -3.51 9.14
N GLN A 150 11.61 -3.67 9.80
CA GLN A 150 11.33 -4.85 10.63
C GLN A 150 11.30 -6.13 9.80
N ASN A 151 10.62 -6.13 8.66
CA ASN A 151 10.50 -7.30 7.79
C ASN A 151 11.85 -7.72 7.19
N TYR A 152 12.63 -6.77 6.66
CA TYR A 152 13.93 -7.07 6.06
C TYR A 152 15.03 -7.39 7.08
N SER A 153 14.83 -7.06 8.33
CA SER A 153 15.70 -7.50 9.43
C SER A 153 15.32 -8.88 9.97
N ALA A 154 14.07 -9.31 9.78
CA ALA A 154 13.55 -10.58 10.29
C ALA A 154 13.58 -11.72 9.25
N TYR A 155 13.47 -11.41 7.96
CA TYR A 155 13.33 -12.39 6.89
C TYR A 155 14.28 -12.10 5.71
N PRO A 156 14.76 -13.15 5.01
CA PRO A 156 15.52 -12.97 3.77
C PRO A 156 14.76 -12.13 2.75
N VAL A 157 15.47 -11.32 1.96
CA VAL A 157 14.85 -10.41 0.96
C VAL A 157 13.95 -11.19 0.00
N LEU A 158 14.39 -12.35 -0.48
CA LEU A 158 13.61 -13.22 -1.36
C LEU A 158 12.86 -14.32 -0.56
N SER A 159 12.20 -13.95 0.53
CA SER A 159 11.23 -14.78 1.26
C SER A 159 9.81 -14.50 0.79
N LEU A 160 8.87 -15.41 1.04
CA LEU A 160 7.45 -15.21 0.76
C LEU A 160 6.94 -13.94 1.43
N ILE A 161 7.31 -13.70 2.68
CA ILE A 161 6.87 -12.53 3.47
C ILE A 161 7.31 -11.22 2.79
N ASN A 162 8.60 -11.10 2.48
CA ASN A 162 9.13 -9.86 1.89
C ASN A 162 8.70 -9.66 0.43
N VAL A 163 8.64 -10.73 -0.37
CA VAL A 163 8.21 -10.66 -1.76
C VAL A 163 6.73 -10.28 -1.86
N SER A 164 5.87 -10.91 -1.07
CA SER A 164 4.44 -10.59 -1.08
C SER A 164 4.15 -9.21 -0.51
N SER A 165 4.80 -8.83 0.58
CA SER A 165 4.73 -7.46 1.11
C SER A 165 5.15 -6.44 0.04
N GLY A 166 6.29 -6.63 -0.60
CA GLY A 166 6.74 -5.77 -1.69
C GLY A 166 5.75 -5.68 -2.85
N LEU A 167 5.18 -6.81 -3.28
CA LEU A 167 4.19 -6.86 -4.36
C LEU A 167 2.89 -6.14 -4.00
N THR A 168 2.33 -6.34 -2.81
CA THR A 168 1.09 -5.67 -2.38
C THR A 168 1.28 -4.16 -2.27
N HIS A 169 2.44 -3.70 -1.80
CA HIS A 169 2.80 -2.30 -1.77
C HIS A 169 3.01 -1.72 -3.19
N ALA A 170 3.67 -2.46 -4.09
CA ALA A 170 3.83 -2.04 -5.48
C ALA A 170 2.49 -1.97 -6.23
N ILE A 171 1.54 -2.90 -5.98
CA ILE A 171 0.19 -2.84 -6.55
C ILE A 171 -0.56 -1.61 -6.05
N SER A 172 -0.42 -1.26 -4.78
CA SER A 172 -1.02 -0.05 -4.19
C SER A 172 -0.51 1.22 -4.88
N GLY A 173 0.80 1.34 -5.06
CA GLY A 173 1.42 2.44 -5.79
C GLY A 173 1.06 2.47 -7.27
N PHE A 174 1.02 1.30 -7.93
CA PHE A 174 0.55 1.17 -9.30
C PHE A 174 -0.88 1.70 -9.46
N ALA A 175 -1.81 1.29 -8.59
CA ALA A 175 -3.19 1.73 -8.63
C ALA A 175 -3.30 3.25 -8.46
N ALA A 176 -2.56 3.84 -7.52
CA ALA A 176 -2.54 5.30 -7.32
C ALA A 176 -2.03 6.06 -8.54
N LEU A 177 -0.88 5.65 -9.10
CA LEU A 177 -0.33 6.27 -10.30
C LEU A 177 -1.25 6.09 -11.51
N TYR A 178 -1.81 4.89 -11.69
CA TYR A 178 -2.75 4.60 -12.76
C TYR A 178 -4.01 5.47 -12.68
N ILE A 179 -4.61 5.60 -11.49
CA ILE A 179 -5.76 6.47 -11.23
C ILE A 179 -5.42 7.93 -11.58
N GLY A 180 -4.25 8.41 -11.17
CA GLY A 180 -3.78 9.76 -11.46
C GLY A 180 -3.57 10.00 -12.97
N ILE A 181 -2.91 9.08 -13.69
CA ILE A 181 -2.61 9.19 -15.11
C ILE A 181 -3.88 9.10 -15.96
N THR A 182 -4.81 8.21 -15.61
CA THR A 182 -6.08 8.04 -16.33
C THR A 182 -7.11 9.11 -16.00
N GLY A 183 -6.88 9.90 -14.94
CA GLY A 183 -7.80 10.95 -14.49
C GLY A 183 -9.06 10.42 -13.81
N MET A 184 -9.01 9.21 -13.22
CA MET A 184 -10.15 8.63 -12.50
C MET A 184 -10.38 9.27 -11.14
N ALA A 185 -9.34 9.82 -10.48
CA ALA A 185 -9.48 10.60 -9.26
C ALA A 185 -10.18 11.91 -9.56
N SER A 186 -11.30 12.16 -8.89
CA SER A 186 -12.08 13.38 -9.08
C SER A 186 -11.54 14.53 -8.26
N MET A 187 -10.96 14.24 -7.09
CA MET A 187 -10.42 15.19 -6.11
C MET A 187 -11.37 16.37 -5.87
N LYS A 188 -12.66 16.06 -5.71
CA LYS A 188 -13.70 17.07 -5.43
C LYS A 188 -13.71 17.42 -3.94
N LYS A 189 -13.89 18.69 -3.60
CA LYS A 189 -14.07 19.12 -2.19
C LYS A 189 -15.19 18.34 -1.48
N ALA A 190 -16.26 18.00 -2.22
CA ALA A 190 -17.39 17.24 -1.70
C ALA A 190 -17.02 15.79 -1.28
N ASN A 191 -15.90 15.23 -1.75
CA ASN A 191 -15.43 13.89 -1.39
C ASN A 191 -14.59 13.89 -0.11
N ILE A 192 -14.04 15.03 0.32
CA ILE A 192 -13.18 15.13 1.52
C ILE A 192 -13.82 14.50 2.76
N PRO A 193 -15.10 14.80 3.10
CA PRO A 193 -15.72 14.19 4.28
C PRO A 193 -15.82 12.66 4.19
N ILE A 194 -16.07 12.12 2.99
CA ILE A 194 -16.14 10.65 2.79
C ILE A 194 -14.75 10.03 2.86
N THR A 195 -13.74 10.67 2.28
CA THR A 195 -12.33 10.24 2.40
C THR A 195 -11.89 10.22 3.87
N PHE A 196 -12.27 11.24 4.64
CA PHE A 196 -12.04 11.28 6.10
C PHE A 196 -12.78 10.16 6.83
N ALA A 197 -14.05 9.92 6.47
CA ALA A 197 -14.85 8.87 7.08
C ALA A 197 -14.25 7.47 6.80
N ILE A 198 -13.73 7.22 5.59
CA ILE A 198 -13.03 5.97 5.27
C ILE A 198 -11.84 5.78 6.23
N LEU A 199 -10.96 6.79 6.34
CA LEU A 199 -9.80 6.69 7.22
C LEU A 199 -10.21 6.54 8.70
N PHE A 200 -11.16 7.36 9.16
CA PHE A 200 -11.64 7.31 10.54
C PHE A 200 -12.22 5.95 10.91
N PHE A 201 -12.99 5.35 10.01
CA PHE A 201 -13.54 4.01 10.20
C PHE A 201 -12.41 2.97 10.39
N PHE A 202 -11.36 3.04 9.57
CA PHE A 202 -10.21 2.15 9.72
C PHE A 202 -9.45 2.39 11.01
N CYS A 203 -9.20 3.64 11.39
CA CYS A 203 -8.55 3.96 12.65
C CYS A 203 -9.38 3.49 13.86
N ALA A 204 -10.71 3.64 13.80
CA ALA A 204 -11.59 3.15 14.86
C ALA A 204 -11.58 1.61 14.95
N ALA A 205 -11.63 0.93 13.81
CA ALA A 205 -11.54 -0.54 13.77
C ALA A 205 -10.17 -1.03 14.27
N ALA A 206 -9.08 -0.38 13.87
CA ALA A 206 -7.73 -0.67 14.35
C ALA A 206 -7.62 -0.48 15.86
N TYR A 207 -8.10 0.64 16.39
CA TYR A 207 -8.06 0.92 17.84
C TYR A 207 -8.87 -0.09 18.66
N ILE A 208 -10.07 -0.47 18.18
CA ILE A 208 -10.88 -1.52 18.83
C ILE A 208 -10.12 -2.85 18.83
N ALA A 209 -9.52 -3.22 17.69
CA ALA A 209 -8.73 -4.44 17.58
C ALA A 209 -7.48 -4.39 18.48
N ASP A 210 -6.80 -3.26 18.56
CA ASP A 210 -5.63 -3.06 19.44
C ASP A 210 -5.98 -3.31 20.91
N VAL A 211 -7.11 -2.78 21.36
CA VAL A 211 -7.55 -2.95 22.76
C VAL A 211 -8.03 -4.39 23.03
N THR A 212 -8.70 -5.03 22.04
CA THR A 212 -9.29 -6.37 22.25
C THR A 212 -8.29 -7.50 22.00
N LEU A 213 -7.33 -7.31 21.11
CA LEU A 213 -6.36 -8.34 20.72
C LEU A 213 -4.97 -8.11 21.33
N ASP A 214 -4.80 -7.04 22.12
CA ASP A 214 -3.50 -6.60 22.66
C ASP A 214 -2.42 -6.52 21.57
N TYR A 215 -2.70 -5.71 20.54
CA TYR A 215 -1.80 -5.49 19.41
C TYR A 215 -1.55 -4.00 19.19
N ASN A 216 -0.85 -3.59 18.14
CA ASN A 216 -0.57 -2.18 17.82
C ASN A 216 -0.71 -1.91 16.33
N TYR A 217 -1.94 -1.97 15.82
CA TYR A 217 -2.23 -1.59 14.43
C TYR A 217 -2.15 -0.08 14.25
N MET A 218 -1.67 0.36 13.10
CA MET A 218 -1.51 1.79 12.76
C MET A 218 -0.71 2.60 13.78
N PHE A 219 0.03 1.94 14.68
CA PHE A 219 0.76 2.59 15.77
C PHE A 219 -0.14 3.43 16.69
N LEU A 220 -1.39 3.01 16.94
CA LEU A 220 -2.35 3.76 17.74
C LEU A 220 -2.15 3.58 19.25
N MET A 221 -1.46 2.52 19.68
CA MET A 221 -1.21 2.27 21.11
C MET A 221 0.18 2.74 21.57
N ARG A 222 1.19 2.66 20.70
CA ARG A 222 2.60 3.02 20.97
C ARG A 222 3.37 3.21 19.66
N GLY A 223 4.52 3.86 19.74
CA GLY A 223 5.32 4.19 18.56
C GLY A 223 6.18 3.05 18.04
N ASP A 224 6.56 2.07 18.88
CA ASP A 224 7.33 0.87 18.53
C ASP A 224 8.62 1.16 17.74
N GLY A 225 9.40 2.15 18.16
CA GLY A 225 10.66 2.53 17.49
C GLY A 225 10.51 3.34 16.21
N THR A 226 9.30 3.77 15.88
CA THR A 226 9.02 4.62 14.73
C THR A 226 9.06 6.11 15.10
N PRO A 227 9.02 7.06 14.13
CA PRO A 227 8.90 8.49 14.43
C PRO A 227 7.69 8.86 15.30
N TYR A 228 6.70 7.98 15.42
CA TYR A 228 5.56 8.19 16.32
C TYR A 228 5.94 8.16 17.80
N ASP A 229 7.09 7.61 18.19
CA ASP A 229 7.60 7.65 19.56
C ASP A 229 7.76 9.07 20.08
N LEU A 230 8.08 10.04 19.20
CA LEU A 230 8.13 11.45 19.55
C LEU A 230 6.79 11.92 20.15
N PHE A 231 5.68 11.58 19.51
CA PHE A 231 4.34 11.97 19.95
C PHE A 231 3.88 11.16 21.15
N TYR A 232 4.24 9.86 21.20
CA TYR A 232 3.96 9.01 22.34
C TYR A 232 4.60 9.55 23.61
N ASN A 233 5.88 9.93 23.55
CA ASN A 233 6.63 10.49 24.67
C ASN A 233 6.12 11.89 25.05
N LEU A 234 5.73 12.73 24.05
CA LEU A 234 5.19 14.06 24.28
C LEU A 234 3.93 14.04 25.17
N VAL A 235 3.10 13.02 25.04
CA VAL A 235 1.86 12.86 25.83
C VAL A 235 2.00 11.81 26.94
N ASN A 236 3.23 11.39 27.29
CA ASN A 236 3.52 10.39 28.31
C ASN A 236 2.70 9.09 28.16
N GLY A 237 2.54 8.61 26.92
CA GLY A 237 1.80 7.40 26.62
C GLY A 237 0.29 7.47 26.93
N ASN A 238 -0.29 8.67 26.96
CA ASN A 238 -1.72 8.83 27.22
C ASN A 238 -2.55 8.10 26.16
N ARG A 239 -3.33 7.11 26.58
CA ARG A 239 -4.10 6.18 25.72
C ARG A 239 -5.22 6.84 24.91
N VAL A 240 -5.56 8.10 25.19
CA VAL A 240 -6.57 8.87 24.45
C VAL A 240 -5.90 9.91 23.56
N LEU A 241 -4.99 10.71 24.12
CA LEU A 241 -4.35 11.80 23.39
C LEU A 241 -3.43 11.29 22.28
N TYR A 242 -2.68 10.22 22.53
CA TYR A 242 -1.74 9.70 21.57
C TYR A 242 -2.42 9.19 20.27
N PRO A 243 -3.42 8.27 20.29
CA PRO A 243 -4.11 7.86 19.07
C PRO A 243 -4.81 9.03 18.36
N LEU A 244 -5.34 10.02 19.09
CA LEU A 244 -5.92 11.21 18.47
C LEU A 244 -4.88 12.02 17.69
N ILE A 245 -3.65 12.14 18.20
CA ILE A 245 -2.54 12.78 17.47
C ILE A 245 -2.22 12.00 16.19
N VAL A 246 -2.08 10.67 16.28
CA VAL A 246 -1.80 9.84 15.10
C VAL A 246 -2.89 9.98 14.03
N VAL A 247 -4.15 9.90 14.42
CA VAL A 247 -5.28 10.11 13.50
C VAL A 247 -5.25 11.53 12.90
N ALA A 248 -4.98 12.54 13.71
CA ALA A 248 -4.87 13.94 13.24
C ALA A 248 -3.75 14.11 12.20
N LEU A 249 -2.61 13.43 12.36
CA LEU A 249 -1.52 13.42 11.37
C LEU A 249 -1.95 12.80 10.04
N PHE A 250 -2.69 11.70 10.07
CA PHE A 250 -3.22 11.10 8.85
C PHE A 250 -4.26 12.00 8.16
N LEU A 251 -5.14 12.65 8.92
CA LEU A 251 -6.10 13.61 8.39
C LEU A 251 -5.39 14.84 7.81
N LEU A 252 -4.36 15.34 8.48
CA LEU A 252 -3.52 16.43 7.99
C LEU A 252 -2.86 16.05 6.65
N TYR A 253 -2.35 14.83 6.52
CA TYR A 253 -1.80 14.34 5.24
C TYR A 253 -2.84 14.42 4.12
N ILE A 254 -4.08 13.97 4.35
CA ILE A 254 -5.17 14.08 3.36
C ILE A 254 -5.40 15.55 2.98
N VAL A 255 -5.50 16.44 3.96
CA VAL A 255 -5.73 17.90 3.72
C VAL A 255 -4.61 18.49 2.88
N LEU A 256 -3.36 18.21 3.24
CA LEU A 256 -2.18 18.70 2.52
C LEU A 256 -2.15 18.18 1.07
N PHE A 257 -2.52 16.92 0.86
CA PHE A 257 -2.57 16.35 -0.48
C PHE A 257 -3.66 17.01 -1.34
N TYR A 258 -4.87 17.20 -0.82
CA TYR A 258 -5.93 17.93 -1.51
C TYR A 258 -5.52 19.37 -1.81
N LEU A 259 -4.91 20.06 -0.84
CA LEU A 259 -4.42 21.42 -1.02
C LEU A 259 -3.37 21.49 -2.15
N ALA A 260 -2.38 20.62 -2.11
CA ALA A 260 -1.36 20.52 -3.15
C ALA A 260 -1.99 20.28 -4.53
N PHE A 261 -2.93 19.31 -4.62
CA PHE A 261 -3.64 19.02 -5.87
C PHE A 261 -4.39 20.26 -6.42
N PHE A 262 -5.14 20.99 -5.56
CA PHE A 262 -5.85 22.19 -5.98
C PHE A 262 -4.93 23.31 -6.42
N LEU A 263 -3.79 23.49 -5.73
CA LEU A 263 -2.78 24.48 -6.11
C LEU A 263 -2.15 24.16 -7.48
N PHE A 264 -1.80 22.90 -7.71
CA PHE A 264 -1.27 22.47 -9.02
C PHE A 264 -2.28 22.64 -10.13
N LYS A 265 -3.55 22.24 -9.90
CA LYS A 265 -4.62 22.41 -10.87
C LYS A 265 -4.83 23.89 -11.23
N ARG A 266 -4.89 24.77 -10.22
CA ARG A 266 -5.04 26.22 -10.41
C ARG A 266 -3.90 26.82 -11.23
N ARG A 267 -2.65 26.43 -10.92
CA ARG A 267 -1.47 26.88 -11.67
C ARG A 267 -1.48 26.43 -13.13
N LYS A 268 -1.93 25.20 -13.39
CA LYS A 268 -2.05 24.67 -14.74
C LYS A 268 -3.07 25.44 -15.56
N THR A 269 -4.28 25.68 -15.02
CA THR A 269 -5.34 26.46 -15.68
C THR A 269 -4.89 27.92 -15.96
N ALA A 270 -4.19 28.55 -15.04
CA ALA A 270 -3.66 29.90 -15.23
C ALA A 270 -2.62 29.95 -16.38
N LYS A 271 -1.73 28.95 -16.46
CA LYS A 271 -0.75 28.86 -17.55
C LYS A 271 -1.40 28.63 -18.92
N GLU A 272 -2.45 27.79 -18.97
CA GLU A 272 -3.21 27.54 -20.19
C GLU A 272 -3.94 28.80 -20.67
N ALA A 273 -4.56 29.56 -19.76
CA ALA A 273 -5.23 30.83 -20.07
C ALA A 273 -4.23 31.88 -20.59
N ALA A 274 -3.05 32.02 -19.96
CA ALA A 274 -2.00 32.94 -20.41
C ALA A 274 -1.49 32.59 -21.81
N ARG A 275 -1.35 31.29 -22.13
CA ARG A 275 -0.94 30.85 -23.47
C ARG A 275 -2.02 31.08 -24.56
N ALA A 276 -3.29 30.97 -24.19
CA ALA A 276 -4.40 31.24 -25.11
C ALA A 276 -4.52 32.74 -25.42
N GLY A 277 -4.38 33.61 -24.40
CA GLY A 277 -4.42 35.07 -24.58
C GLY A 277 -3.27 35.64 -25.41
N GLY A 278 -2.07 35.05 -25.32
CA GLY A 278 -0.91 35.47 -26.11
C GLY A 278 -0.95 35.08 -27.61
N LYS A 279 -1.86 34.18 -28.01
CA LYS A 279 -2.05 33.80 -29.43
C LYS A 279 -3.03 34.68 -30.19
N THR A 280 -3.80 35.53 -29.49
CA THR A 280 -4.80 36.43 -30.12
C THR A 280 -4.27 37.83 -30.33
N SER A 281 -3.07 38.18 -29.90
CA SER A 281 -2.43 39.51 -30.01
C SER A 281 -1.24 39.54 -30.99
N GLY A 282 -1.07 38.56 -31.82
CA GLY A 282 -0.10 38.49 -32.95
C GLY A 282 -0.80 38.15 -34.25
#